data_36152813da9d48ab4c55e0df28886303
#
_entry.id   36152813da9d48ab4c55e0df28886303
#
_cell.length_a   1.000
_cell.length_b   1.000
_cell.length_c   1.000
_cell.angle_alpha   90.00
_cell.angle_beta   90.00
_cell.angle_gamma   90.00
#
_symmetry.space_group_name_H-M   'P 1'
#
loop_
_entity.id
_entity.type
_entity.pdbx_description
1 polymer ?
#
loop_
_entity_poly.entity_id
_entity_poly.type
_entity_poly.pdbx_seq_one_letter_code
_entity_poly.pdbx_strand_id
1 'polypeptide(L)'
;MNIWTSQMQTNPLYDWQVNRDEIRMVGRDLLRPECILAEPDGILWTADARGGVMRIASDGTQTLVAQQTVNPSSPGSHDARQLMMGGTLPNGIAFDRDGNFVIANFGTDAIELMTRDGASRTLYDSINGAPLGKTNFVLTDSKGRIWFTVTTRQVPWTRCINEKTPDGYVGLIDDKGIRIVADGFVGTNEIRLDANEEWLYVVETNARRISRLRVQDDGSLVDREIYGPHDLGGFPDGFAFDAYGNLWITLILYEKLIALTPEGEVLTLLDDGNPEAISRYEEHYRAGTTTPELMGACRGMLAPMMASITFGGPDLRTVYLGSLAGTKLASFRSPVAGLPLAHWNAA
;
A
#
# COMPACT_ATOMS: atom_id res chain seq x y z
N MET A 1 -7.61 -49.65 7.14
CA MET A 1 -8.54 -48.67 6.54
C MET A 1 -8.48 -47.40 7.39
N ASN A 2 -7.50 -46.52 7.12
CA ASN A 2 -7.34 -45.26 7.86
C ASN A 2 -7.95 -44.16 7.01
N ILE A 3 -9.14 -43.73 7.40
CA ILE A 3 -9.81 -42.59 6.82
C ILE A 3 -9.20 -41.35 7.48
N TRP A 4 -8.20 -40.74 6.82
CA TRP A 4 -7.78 -39.38 7.13
C TRP A 4 -8.83 -38.45 6.52
N THR A 5 -9.86 -38.12 7.28
CA THR A 5 -10.65 -36.90 7.01
C THR A 5 -9.76 -35.72 7.38
N SER A 6 -9.09 -35.10 6.41
CA SER A 6 -8.59 -33.73 6.58
C SER A 6 -9.83 -32.87 6.84
N GLN A 7 -10.06 -32.48 8.07
CA GLN A 7 -10.96 -31.37 8.36
C GLN A 7 -10.39 -30.18 7.60
N MET A 8 -11.06 -29.75 6.54
CA MET A 8 -10.77 -28.43 5.94
C MET A 8 -10.97 -27.44 7.08
N GLN A 9 -9.89 -26.79 7.47
CA GLN A 9 -9.92 -25.78 8.51
C GLN A 9 -10.79 -24.63 7.98
N THR A 10 -11.90 -24.36 8.65
CA THR A 10 -12.79 -23.26 8.26
C THR A 10 -12.01 -21.94 8.26
N ASN A 11 -12.22 -21.12 7.25
CA ASN A 11 -11.56 -19.81 7.19
C ASN A 11 -11.86 -19.00 8.46
N PRO A 12 -10.82 -18.55 9.20
CA PRO A 12 -11.02 -17.87 10.49
C PRO A 12 -11.68 -16.49 10.37
N LEU A 13 -11.88 -15.99 9.15
CA LEU A 13 -12.55 -14.70 8.89
C LEU A 13 -14.06 -14.86 8.64
N TYR A 14 -14.57 -16.07 8.43
CA TYR A 14 -16.02 -16.28 8.40
C TYR A 14 -16.62 -15.90 9.76
N ASP A 15 -17.68 -15.13 9.75
CA ASP A 15 -18.35 -14.63 10.95
C ASP A 15 -17.50 -13.71 11.86
N TRP A 16 -16.31 -13.27 11.39
CA TRP A 16 -15.46 -12.37 12.14
C TRP A 16 -15.49 -10.95 11.57
N GLN A 17 -15.55 -9.96 12.44
CA GLN A 17 -15.44 -8.55 12.13
C GLN A 17 -14.57 -7.85 13.18
N VAL A 18 -14.00 -6.72 12.80
CA VAL A 18 -13.23 -5.88 13.73
C VAL A 18 -14.15 -5.34 14.82
N ASN A 19 -13.85 -5.65 16.07
CA ASN A 19 -14.51 -5.04 17.21
C ASN A 19 -14.00 -3.59 17.36
N ARG A 20 -14.85 -2.61 17.09
CA ARG A 20 -14.48 -1.19 17.15
C ARG A 20 -13.99 -0.74 18.53
N ASP A 21 -14.51 -1.33 19.62
CA ASP A 21 -14.13 -0.99 20.97
C ASP A 21 -12.71 -1.46 21.35
N GLU A 22 -12.16 -2.40 20.57
CA GLU A 22 -10.81 -2.91 20.73
C GLU A 22 -9.77 -2.17 19.88
N ILE A 23 -10.20 -1.26 19.00
CA ILE A 23 -9.29 -0.46 18.19
C ILE A 23 -8.47 0.46 19.09
N ARG A 24 -7.17 0.45 18.88
CA ARG A 24 -6.19 1.31 19.55
C ARG A 24 -5.59 2.27 18.52
N MET A 25 -5.31 3.50 18.96
CA MET A 25 -4.61 4.48 18.14
C MET A 25 -3.13 4.49 18.51
N VAL A 26 -2.27 4.29 17.51
CA VAL A 26 -0.82 4.25 17.62
C VAL A 26 -0.22 5.47 16.94
N GLY A 27 0.77 6.07 17.61
CA GLY A 27 1.40 7.30 17.14
C GLY A 27 0.57 8.56 17.43
N ARG A 28 1.16 9.70 17.12
CA ARG A 28 0.55 11.03 17.24
C ARG A 28 1.22 11.98 16.26
N ASP A 29 0.47 12.98 15.80
CA ASP A 29 0.97 14.02 14.91
C ASP A 29 1.73 13.47 13.68
N LEU A 30 1.33 12.29 13.22
CA LEU A 30 1.79 11.74 11.94
C LEU A 30 1.23 12.59 10.80
N LEU A 31 1.93 12.65 9.69
CA LEU A 31 1.45 13.37 8.53
C LEU A 31 1.38 12.42 7.33
N ARG A 32 0.14 12.05 6.96
CA ARG A 32 -0.12 11.12 5.86
C ARG A 32 0.64 9.78 6.04
N PRO A 33 0.40 9.04 7.14
CA PRO A 33 1.05 7.76 7.39
C PRO A 33 0.46 6.68 6.49
N GLU A 34 0.79 6.70 5.21
CA GLU A 34 0.20 5.77 4.25
C GLU A 34 0.80 4.39 4.39
N CYS A 35 2.04 4.19 3.98
CA CYS A 35 2.70 2.90 4.05
C CYS A 35 3.34 2.67 5.42
N ILE A 36 3.24 1.45 5.92
CA ILE A 36 3.72 1.07 7.25
C ILE A 36 4.59 -0.18 7.10
N LEU A 37 5.77 -0.16 7.72
CA LEU A 37 6.60 -1.35 7.94
C LEU A 37 6.63 -1.67 9.44
N ALA A 38 6.47 -2.93 9.79
CA ALA A 38 6.63 -3.43 11.14
C ALA A 38 7.89 -4.29 11.24
N GLU A 39 8.68 -4.11 12.29
CA GLU A 39 9.84 -4.95 12.59
C GLU A 39 9.51 -5.95 13.72
N PRO A 40 10.22 -7.10 13.78
CA PRO A 40 9.96 -8.13 14.80
C PRO A 40 10.09 -7.65 16.25
N ASP A 41 10.92 -6.62 16.50
CA ASP A 41 11.13 -6.00 17.81
C ASP A 41 10.01 -5.03 18.23
N GLY A 42 8.97 -4.87 17.37
CA GLY A 42 7.81 -4.02 17.60
C GLY A 42 7.99 -2.58 17.18
N ILE A 43 9.10 -2.22 16.53
CA ILE A 43 9.27 -0.91 15.91
C ILE A 43 8.37 -0.83 14.67
N LEU A 44 7.70 0.30 14.52
CA LEU A 44 6.97 0.66 13.30
C LEU A 44 7.66 1.81 12.59
N TRP A 45 7.63 1.75 11.28
CA TRP A 45 8.05 2.83 10.41
C TRP A 45 6.89 3.18 9.49
N THR A 46 6.59 4.45 9.35
CA THR A 46 5.57 4.89 8.41
C THR A 46 6.09 6.02 7.54
N ALA A 47 5.69 6.02 6.28
CA ALA A 47 5.91 7.15 5.40
C ALA A 47 5.38 8.43 6.06
N ASP A 48 6.08 9.55 5.88
CA ASP A 48 5.67 10.84 6.46
C ASP A 48 5.82 11.95 5.43
N ALA A 49 4.74 12.67 5.18
CA ALA A 49 4.70 13.72 4.16
C ALA A 49 5.58 14.94 4.47
N ARG A 50 6.22 15.00 5.63
CA ARG A 50 7.28 15.97 5.92
C ARG A 50 8.60 15.66 5.19
N GLY A 51 8.67 14.50 4.54
CA GLY A 51 9.84 14.04 3.79
C GLY A 51 10.71 13.08 4.61
N GLY A 52 10.45 11.78 4.46
CA GLY A 52 11.16 10.71 5.15
C GLY A 52 10.22 9.71 5.79
N VAL A 53 10.62 9.15 6.92
CA VAL A 53 9.86 8.14 7.65
C VAL A 53 9.76 8.48 9.13
N MET A 54 8.62 8.20 9.72
CA MET A 54 8.42 8.28 11.17
C MET A 54 8.72 6.93 11.80
N ARG A 55 9.68 6.89 12.72
CA ARG A 55 9.93 5.75 13.59
C ARG A 55 9.01 5.84 14.82
N ILE A 56 8.32 4.76 15.13
CA ILE A 56 7.53 4.62 16.36
C ILE A 56 8.06 3.39 17.09
N ALA A 57 8.72 3.62 18.22
CA ALA A 57 9.24 2.54 19.06
C ALA A 57 8.11 1.83 19.82
N SER A 58 8.37 0.64 20.33
CA SER A 58 7.41 -0.16 21.11
C SER A 58 6.91 0.53 22.38
N ASP A 59 7.70 1.45 22.95
CA ASP A 59 7.30 2.31 24.09
C ASP A 59 6.50 3.56 23.69
N GLY A 60 6.22 3.74 22.38
CA GLY A 60 5.51 4.88 21.82
C GLY A 60 6.39 6.11 21.54
N THR A 61 7.70 6.04 21.79
CA THR A 61 8.63 7.13 21.41
C THR A 61 8.66 7.28 19.90
N GLN A 62 8.55 8.52 19.41
CA GLN A 62 8.53 8.84 17.99
C GLN A 62 9.72 9.68 17.57
N THR A 63 10.28 9.38 16.41
CA THR A 63 11.37 10.12 15.78
C THR A 63 11.15 10.21 14.30
N LEU A 64 11.06 11.43 13.77
CA LEU A 64 11.07 11.64 12.32
C LEU A 64 12.50 11.52 11.81
N VAL A 65 12.74 10.56 10.93
CA VAL A 65 13.98 10.46 10.16
C VAL A 65 13.74 11.15 8.84
N ALA A 66 14.15 12.42 8.74
CA ALA A 66 13.96 13.23 7.56
C ALA A 66 15.03 12.94 6.49
N GLN A 67 14.62 12.99 5.23
CA GLN A 67 15.54 12.90 4.09
C GLN A 67 16.46 14.14 4.05
N GLN A 68 17.77 13.93 4.04
CA GLN A 68 18.76 15.02 4.14
C GLN A 68 19.07 15.68 2.79
N THR A 69 18.85 15.00 1.67
CA THR A 69 19.28 15.43 0.33
C THR A 69 18.14 15.86 -0.59
N VAL A 70 16.93 15.66 -0.19
CA VAL A 70 15.79 16.19 -0.94
C VAL A 70 15.73 17.69 -0.67
N ASN A 71 15.85 18.51 -1.71
CA ASN A 71 15.57 19.95 -1.60
C ASN A 71 14.18 20.10 -0.96
N PRO A 72 14.07 20.55 0.30
CA PRO A 72 12.76 20.68 0.91
C PRO A 72 12.04 21.76 0.10
N SER A 73 11.09 21.36 -0.72
CA SER A 73 10.12 22.28 -1.26
C SER A 73 9.44 22.90 -0.06
N SER A 74 9.76 24.14 0.22
CA SER A 74 9.28 24.99 1.31
C SER A 74 8.82 24.26 2.57
N PRO A 75 9.59 24.26 3.67
CA PRO A 75 9.12 23.70 4.93
C PRO A 75 7.88 24.49 5.34
N GLY A 76 6.75 23.82 5.46
CA GLY A 76 5.56 24.39 6.09
C GLY A 76 4.25 24.33 5.33
N SER A 77 4.17 23.80 4.12
CA SER A 77 2.87 23.53 3.53
C SER A 77 2.31 22.22 4.09
N HIS A 78 1.43 22.32 5.06
CA HIS A 78 0.62 21.19 5.54
C HIS A 78 -0.66 21.02 4.71
N ASP A 79 -0.78 21.74 3.58
CA ASP A 79 -1.91 21.58 2.66
C ASP A 79 -1.71 20.32 1.83
N ALA A 80 -2.55 19.32 2.05
CA ALA A 80 -2.54 18.05 1.31
C ALA A 80 -2.60 18.25 -0.21
N ARG A 81 -3.23 19.35 -0.70
CA ARG A 81 -3.28 19.69 -2.12
C ARG A 81 -1.91 20.09 -2.66
N GLN A 82 -1.16 20.90 -1.91
CA GLN A 82 0.17 21.33 -2.31
C GLN A 82 1.16 20.17 -2.28
N LEU A 83 1.05 19.28 -1.27
CA LEU A 83 1.87 18.07 -1.18
C LEU A 83 1.62 17.11 -2.35
N MET A 84 0.35 16.97 -2.80
CA MET A 84 0.00 16.11 -3.94
C MET A 84 0.42 16.69 -5.31
N MET A 85 0.71 17.98 -5.39
CA MET A 85 1.03 18.68 -6.65
C MET A 85 2.52 18.93 -6.87
N GLY A 86 3.35 18.67 -5.87
CA GLY A 86 4.80 18.83 -5.96
C GLY A 86 5.49 18.78 -4.60
N GLY A 87 6.81 18.59 -4.61
CA GLY A 87 7.62 18.42 -3.42
C GLY A 87 7.81 16.95 -3.03
N THR A 88 8.47 16.71 -1.88
CA THR A 88 8.65 15.34 -1.40
C THR A 88 7.35 14.82 -0.81
N LEU A 89 6.98 13.60 -1.18
CA LEU A 89 5.81 12.90 -0.65
C LEU A 89 6.09 11.40 -0.63
N PRO A 90 6.87 10.90 0.36
CA PRO A 90 7.06 9.48 0.55
C PRO A 90 5.71 8.76 0.62
N ASN A 91 5.57 7.71 -0.18
CA ASN A 91 4.32 6.94 -0.32
C ASN A 91 4.56 5.50 0.11
N GLY A 92 4.95 4.62 -0.82
CA GLY A 92 5.38 3.27 -0.50
C GLY A 92 6.78 3.23 0.07
N ILE A 93 7.02 2.42 1.10
CA ILE A 93 8.33 2.18 1.68
C ILE A 93 8.59 0.69 1.83
N ALA A 94 9.84 0.28 1.60
CA ALA A 94 10.32 -1.09 1.84
C ALA A 94 11.74 -1.03 2.40
N PHE A 95 12.20 -2.11 3.03
CA PHE A 95 13.63 -2.24 3.35
C PHE A 95 14.38 -2.90 2.18
N ASP A 96 15.59 -2.41 1.90
CA ASP A 96 16.53 -3.15 1.08
C ASP A 96 17.23 -4.26 1.88
N ARG A 97 18.18 -4.97 1.27
CA ARG A 97 18.95 -6.04 1.93
C ARG A 97 19.81 -5.55 3.10
N ASP A 98 20.20 -4.28 3.09
CA ASP A 98 21.05 -3.67 4.10
C ASP A 98 20.21 -3.01 5.21
N GLY A 99 18.88 -3.12 5.12
CA GLY A 99 17.93 -2.52 6.06
C GLY A 99 17.73 -1.02 5.88
N ASN A 100 18.17 -0.42 4.76
CA ASN A 100 17.85 0.95 4.39
C ASN A 100 16.43 1.02 3.80
N PHE A 101 15.87 2.23 3.73
CA PHE A 101 14.57 2.46 3.13
C PHE A 101 14.69 2.66 1.62
N VAL A 102 13.96 1.87 0.86
CA VAL A 102 13.58 2.20 -0.52
C VAL A 102 12.25 2.91 -0.45
N ILE A 103 12.13 4.05 -1.10
CA ILE A 103 10.96 4.93 -1.05
C ILE A 103 10.44 5.16 -2.46
N ALA A 104 9.19 4.82 -2.71
CA ALA A 104 8.45 5.37 -3.85
C ALA A 104 7.95 6.75 -3.45
N ASN A 105 8.54 7.79 -4.01
CA ASN A 105 8.19 9.15 -3.68
C ASN A 105 7.20 9.71 -4.71
N PHE A 106 5.93 9.76 -4.34
CA PHE A 106 4.84 10.24 -5.19
C PHE A 106 4.96 11.73 -5.54
N GLY A 107 5.66 12.50 -4.68
CA GLY A 107 5.87 13.92 -4.90
C GLY A 107 6.97 14.23 -5.92
N THR A 108 8.07 13.49 -5.86
CA THR A 108 9.24 13.68 -6.74
C THR A 108 9.20 12.82 -8.01
N ASP A 109 8.23 11.90 -8.13
CA ASP A 109 8.13 10.93 -9.22
C ASP A 109 9.40 10.05 -9.34
N ALA A 110 9.98 9.67 -8.19
CA ALA A 110 11.26 8.96 -8.14
C ALA A 110 11.22 7.77 -7.18
N ILE A 111 12.12 6.82 -7.42
CA ILE A 111 12.51 5.81 -6.45
C ILE A 111 13.77 6.31 -5.74
N GLU A 112 13.75 6.36 -4.44
CA GLU A 112 14.78 6.93 -3.59
C GLU A 112 15.32 5.88 -2.60
N LEU A 113 16.57 6.02 -2.20
CA LEU A 113 17.19 5.25 -1.12
C LEU A 113 17.48 6.20 0.05
N MET A 114 17.13 5.76 1.26
CA MET A 114 17.43 6.50 2.49
C MET A 114 17.97 5.54 3.55
N THR A 115 19.09 5.90 4.15
CA THR A 115 19.66 5.17 5.28
C THR A 115 18.86 5.42 6.57
N ARG A 116 19.08 4.60 7.60
CA ARG A 116 18.39 4.71 8.89
C ARG A 116 18.66 6.04 9.63
N ASP A 117 19.71 6.78 9.25
CA ASP A 117 20.06 8.11 9.78
C ASP A 117 19.59 9.27 8.88
N GLY A 118 18.93 8.97 7.76
CA GLY A 118 18.31 9.97 6.89
C GLY A 118 19.14 10.40 5.68
N ALA A 119 20.38 9.93 5.52
CA ALA A 119 21.12 10.20 4.29
C ALA A 119 20.36 9.59 3.10
N SER A 120 20.03 10.41 2.10
CA SER A 120 19.15 9.99 1.02
C SER A 120 19.68 10.38 -0.36
N ARG A 121 19.27 9.61 -1.36
CA ARG A 121 19.58 9.90 -2.78
C ARG A 121 18.50 9.32 -3.68
N THR A 122 18.31 9.92 -4.83
CA THR A 122 17.52 9.31 -5.91
C THR A 122 18.25 8.08 -6.44
N LEU A 123 17.54 6.95 -6.54
CA LEU A 123 18.01 5.79 -7.26
C LEU A 123 17.66 5.91 -8.75
N TYR A 124 16.39 6.20 -9.04
CA TYR A 124 15.86 6.34 -10.38
C TYR A 124 14.71 7.32 -10.42
N ASP A 125 14.70 8.17 -11.44
CA ASP A 125 13.61 9.10 -11.81
C ASP A 125 13.13 8.87 -13.25
N SER A 126 13.81 7.99 -13.99
CA SER A 126 13.56 7.76 -15.40
C SER A 126 13.89 6.31 -15.82
N ILE A 127 13.23 5.84 -16.87
CA ILE A 127 13.52 4.58 -17.58
C ILE A 127 13.68 4.89 -19.07
N ASN A 128 14.82 4.47 -19.65
CA ASN A 128 15.12 4.68 -21.08
C ASN A 128 15.02 6.16 -21.50
N GLY A 129 15.36 7.09 -20.60
CA GLY A 129 15.31 8.53 -20.85
C GLY A 129 13.92 9.17 -20.74
N ALA A 130 12.90 8.41 -20.39
CA ALA A 130 11.56 8.94 -20.09
C ALA A 130 11.32 9.01 -18.57
N PRO A 131 10.67 10.05 -18.03
CA PRO A 131 10.29 10.11 -16.62
C PRO A 131 9.50 8.86 -16.19
N LEU A 132 9.66 8.41 -14.94
CA LEU A 132 8.93 7.26 -14.41
C LEU A 132 7.40 7.50 -14.46
N GLY A 133 6.95 8.68 -14.11
CA GLY A 133 5.55 8.96 -13.80
C GLY A 133 5.30 8.89 -12.29
N LYS A 134 4.05 8.87 -11.87
CA LYS A 134 3.67 8.86 -10.44
C LYS A 134 4.04 7.55 -9.77
N THR A 135 5.23 7.51 -9.17
CA THR A 135 5.68 6.37 -8.37
C THR A 135 4.81 6.23 -7.13
N ASN A 136 4.33 5.01 -6.86
CA ASN A 136 3.37 4.80 -5.79
C ASN A 136 3.90 3.85 -4.71
N PHE A 137 4.33 2.66 -5.08
CA PHE A 137 4.69 1.63 -4.12
C PHE A 137 6.01 0.94 -4.45
N VAL A 138 6.65 0.37 -3.42
CA VAL A 138 7.86 -0.46 -3.52
C VAL A 138 7.74 -1.69 -2.65
N LEU A 139 8.32 -2.78 -3.11
CA LEU A 139 8.40 -4.06 -2.41
C LEU A 139 9.77 -4.69 -2.67
N THR A 140 10.40 -5.25 -1.63
CA THR A 140 11.61 -6.06 -1.79
C THR A 140 11.27 -7.54 -1.63
N ASP A 141 11.72 -8.37 -2.56
CA ASP A 141 11.53 -9.82 -2.50
C ASP A 141 12.68 -10.54 -1.76
N SER A 142 12.56 -11.85 -1.57
CA SER A 142 13.57 -12.68 -0.89
C SER A 142 14.92 -12.71 -1.62
N LYS A 143 14.92 -12.44 -2.93
CA LYS A 143 16.14 -12.31 -3.75
C LYS A 143 16.75 -10.90 -3.65
N GLY A 144 16.09 -9.96 -2.92
CA GLY A 144 16.47 -8.55 -2.73
C GLY A 144 16.30 -7.71 -3.99
N ARG A 145 15.45 -8.15 -4.92
CA ARG A 145 15.02 -7.33 -6.05
C ARG A 145 13.97 -6.34 -5.55
N ILE A 146 13.98 -5.13 -6.11
CA ILE A 146 13.04 -4.07 -5.76
C ILE A 146 11.97 -4.00 -6.86
N TRP A 147 10.76 -4.36 -6.51
CA TRP A 147 9.58 -4.18 -7.33
C TRP A 147 8.96 -2.84 -7.01
N PHE A 148 8.46 -2.13 -8.02
CA PHE A 148 7.80 -0.85 -7.81
C PHE A 148 6.62 -0.65 -8.74
N THR A 149 5.72 0.24 -8.36
CA THR A 149 4.56 0.61 -9.16
C THR A 149 4.60 2.09 -9.54
N VAL A 150 4.03 2.36 -10.70
CA VAL A 150 3.72 3.71 -11.17
C VAL A 150 2.24 3.76 -11.48
N THR A 151 1.53 4.64 -10.79
CA THR A 151 0.07 4.76 -10.91
C THR A 151 -0.34 5.19 -12.30
N THR A 152 0.38 6.18 -12.87
CA THR A 152 0.08 6.76 -14.18
C THR A 152 1.24 7.57 -14.71
N ARG A 153 1.29 7.73 -16.02
CA ARG A 153 2.18 8.69 -16.72
C ARG A 153 1.49 9.99 -17.07
N GLN A 154 0.21 10.18 -16.69
CA GLN A 154 -0.55 11.41 -16.98
C GLN A 154 -0.02 12.61 -16.21
N VAL A 155 -0.04 13.77 -16.86
CA VAL A 155 0.27 15.08 -16.25
C VAL A 155 -0.89 16.03 -16.54
N PRO A 156 -1.58 16.55 -15.52
CA PRO A 156 -1.49 16.19 -14.11
C PRO A 156 -2.00 14.75 -13.87
N TRP A 157 -1.48 14.09 -12.85
CA TRP A 157 -1.80 12.71 -12.52
C TRP A 157 -3.30 12.46 -12.30
N THR A 158 -4.05 13.47 -11.83
CA THR A 158 -5.50 13.39 -11.59
C THR A 158 -6.32 13.03 -12.84
N ARG A 159 -5.73 13.14 -14.03
CA ARG A 159 -6.36 12.68 -15.28
C ARG A 159 -6.55 11.17 -15.35
N CYS A 160 -5.83 10.40 -14.54
CA CYS A 160 -6.01 8.95 -14.48
C CYS A 160 -7.16 8.51 -13.58
N ILE A 161 -7.81 9.43 -12.82
CA ILE A 161 -8.93 9.08 -11.92
C ILE A 161 -10.18 8.72 -12.74
N ASN A 162 -10.10 7.60 -13.41
CA ASN A 162 -11.14 6.99 -14.24
C ASN A 162 -10.74 5.55 -14.61
N GLU A 163 -11.68 4.76 -15.11
CA GLU A 163 -11.47 3.37 -15.52
C GLU A 163 -10.86 3.18 -16.93
N LYS A 164 -10.55 4.28 -17.65
CA LYS A 164 -10.23 4.28 -19.09
C LYS A 164 -8.76 4.62 -19.38
N THR A 165 -7.92 4.76 -18.35
CA THR A 165 -6.51 5.15 -18.49
C THR A 165 -5.59 4.01 -18.05
N PRO A 166 -5.31 3.01 -18.92
CA PRO A 166 -4.47 1.86 -18.61
C PRO A 166 -2.99 2.17 -18.87
N ASP A 167 -2.43 3.16 -18.18
CA ASP A 167 -1.04 3.62 -18.38
C ASP A 167 -0.12 3.40 -17.16
N GLY A 168 -0.66 2.80 -16.10
CA GLY A 168 0.12 2.37 -14.96
C GLY A 168 0.93 1.11 -15.25
N TYR A 169 1.99 0.89 -14.48
CA TYR A 169 2.88 -0.25 -14.70
C TYR A 169 3.55 -0.76 -13.42
N VAL A 170 4.10 -1.97 -13.52
CA VAL A 170 5.02 -2.57 -12.55
C VAL A 170 6.42 -2.53 -13.14
N GLY A 171 7.37 -2.03 -12.36
CA GLY A 171 8.79 -2.06 -12.68
C GLY A 171 9.59 -2.94 -11.72
N LEU A 172 10.80 -3.26 -12.13
CA LEU A 172 11.77 -4.07 -11.39
C LEU A 172 13.14 -3.44 -11.45
N ILE A 173 13.82 -3.41 -10.30
CA ILE A 173 15.21 -3.02 -10.14
C ILE A 173 15.98 -4.23 -9.58
N ASP A 174 16.99 -4.67 -10.28
CA ASP A 174 17.90 -5.75 -9.89
C ASP A 174 19.31 -5.51 -10.46
N ASP A 175 20.15 -6.53 -10.52
CA ASP A 175 21.50 -6.48 -11.10
C ASP A 175 21.55 -6.12 -12.58
N LYS A 176 20.42 -6.26 -13.30
CA LYS A 176 20.28 -5.86 -14.72
C LYS A 176 19.84 -4.39 -14.85
N GLY A 177 19.65 -3.68 -13.74
CA GLY A 177 19.15 -2.31 -13.71
C GLY A 177 17.65 -2.20 -13.61
N ILE A 178 17.11 -1.01 -13.93
CA ILE A 178 15.67 -0.72 -13.88
C ILE A 178 14.98 -1.06 -15.20
N ARG A 179 13.80 -1.70 -15.12
CA ARG A 179 12.96 -2.00 -16.30
C ARG A 179 11.48 -2.12 -15.96
N ILE A 180 10.63 -1.92 -16.95
CA ILE A 180 9.20 -2.22 -16.85
C ILE A 180 9.03 -3.72 -17.11
N VAL A 181 8.29 -4.41 -16.26
CA VAL A 181 8.04 -5.87 -16.36
C VAL A 181 6.58 -6.21 -16.64
N ALA A 182 5.66 -5.30 -16.37
CA ALA A 182 4.26 -5.39 -16.79
C ALA A 182 3.66 -3.99 -16.92
N ASP A 183 2.79 -3.78 -17.89
CA ASP A 183 2.21 -2.48 -18.24
C ASP A 183 0.69 -2.60 -18.48
N GLY A 184 0.01 -1.46 -18.64
CA GLY A 184 -1.41 -1.44 -18.99
C GLY A 184 -2.34 -1.70 -17.80
N PHE A 185 -1.98 -1.23 -16.61
CA PHE A 185 -2.85 -1.26 -15.43
C PHE A 185 -3.60 0.06 -15.26
N VAL A 186 -4.77 0.01 -14.65
CA VAL A 186 -5.65 1.18 -14.49
C VAL A 186 -5.54 1.71 -13.05
N GLY A 187 -4.65 2.69 -12.85
CA GLY A 187 -4.37 3.25 -11.53
C GLY A 187 -3.66 2.23 -10.64
N THR A 188 -2.44 1.83 -11.04
CA THR A 188 -1.60 0.88 -10.30
C THR A 188 -1.28 1.42 -8.92
N ASN A 189 -1.46 0.60 -7.89
CA ASN A 189 -1.21 0.97 -6.51
C ASN A 189 -0.29 -0.04 -5.81
N GLU A 190 -0.64 -0.58 -4.65
CA GLU A 190 0.22 -1.53 -3.96
C GLU A 190 0.37 -2.86 -4.71
N ILE A 191 1.47 -3.54 -4.42
CA ILE A 191 1.78 -4.89 -4.89
C ILE A 191 2.23 -5.76 -3.73
N ARG A 192 1.93 -7.06 -3.81
CA ARG A 192 2.44 -8.09 -2.89
C ARG A 192 2.76 -9.36 -3.64
N LEU A 193 3.77 -10.06 -3.18
CA LEU A 193 4.04 -11.44 -3.56
C LEU A 193 3.27 -12.39 -2.65
N ASP A 194 2.88 -13.54 -3.17
CA ASP A 194 2.36 -14.64 -2.34
C ASP A 194 3.49 -15.28 -1.50
N ALA A 195 3.13 -16.25 -0.66
CA ALA A 195 4.07 -16.87 0.28
C ALA A 195 5.27 -17.56 -0.39
N ASN A 196 5.12 -18.01 -1.63
CA ASN A 196 6.15 -18.69 -2.40
C ASN A 196 6.87 -17.77 -3.39
N GLU A 197 6.45 -16.50 -3.49
CA GLU A 197 6.89 -15.53 -4.52
C GLU A 197 6.68 -16.04 -5.96
N GLU A 198 5.66 -16.89 -6.16
CA GLU A 198 5.27 -17.40 -7.48
C GLU A 198 4.33 -16.46 -8.24
N TRP A 199 3.56 -15.66 -7.50
CA TRP A 199 2.61 -14.70 -8.03
C TRP A 199 2.82 -13.32 -7.45
N LEU A 200 2.85 -12.32 -8.32
CA LEU A 200 2.77 -10.91 -7.94
C LEU A 200 1.33 -10.43 -8.11
N TYR A 201 0.75 -9.95 -7.03
CA TYR A 201 -0.59 -9.34 -7.00
C TYR A 201 -0.46 -7.84 -7.13
N VAL A 202 -1.35 -7.24 -7.91
CA VAL A 202 -1.32 -5.82 -8.26
C VAL A 202 -2.69 -5.22 -8.03
N VAL A 203 -2.76 -4.16 -7.23
CA VAL A 203 -3.97 -3.34 -7.10
C VAL A 203 -4.14 -2.46 -8.32
N GLU A 204 -5.33 -2.51 -8.93
CA GLU A 204 -5.79 -1.56 -9.92
C GLU A 204 -6.92 -0.70 -9.31
N THR A 205 -6.55 0.38 -8.62
CA THR A 205 -7.49 1.21 -7.84
C THR A 205 -8.67 1.69 -8.69
N ASN A 206 -8.38 2.26 -9.86
CA ASN A 206 -9.42 2.83 -10.72
C ASN A 206 -10.20 1.76 -11.50
N ALA A 207 -9.68 0.54 -11.63
CA ALA A 207 -10.42 -0.59 -12.17
C ALA A 207 -11.13 -1.43 -11.09
N ARG A 208 -10.98 -1.06 -9.80
CA ARG A 208 -11.63 -1.69 -8.63
C ARG A 208 -11.39 -3.17 -8.49
N ARG A 209 -10.18 -3.64 -8.82
CA ARG A 209 -9.86 -5.07 -8.86
C ARG A 209 -8.42 -5.34 -8.45
N ILE A 210 -8.15 -6.62 -8.24
CA ILE A 210 -6.81 -7.16 -8.11
C ILE A 210 -6.48 -7.94 -9.37
N SER A 211 -5.33 -7.66 -9.98
CA SER A 211 -4.71 -8.52 -10.99
C SER A 211 -3.55 -9.28 -10.36
N ARG A 212 -3.24 -10.47 -10.89
CA ARG A 212 -2.00 -11.17 -10.53
C ARG A 212 -1.28 -11.66 -11.78
N LEU A 213 0.03 -11.80 -11.65
CA LEU A 213 0.91 -12.26 -12.72
C LEU A 213 1.89 -13.27 -12.15
N ARG A 214 2.21 -14.30 -12.94
CA ARG A 214 3.19 -15.30 -12.55
C ARG A 214 4.60 -14.72 -12.66
N VAL A 215 5.38 -14.88 -11.59
CA VAL A 215 6.77 -14.41 -11.51
C VAL A 215 7.69 -15.48 -12.07
N GLN A 216 8.57 -15.09 -13.00
CA GLN A 216 9.60 -15.96 -13.53
C GLN A 216 10.94 -15.75 -12.79
N ASP A 217 11.87 -16.68 -12.89
CA ASP A 217 13.17 -16.62 -12.21
C ASP A 217 13.98 -15.35 -12.55
N ASP A 218 13.88 -14.88 -13.79
CA ASP A 218 14.55 -13.67 -14.27
C ASP A 218 13.81 -12.36 -13.90
N GLY A 219 12.69 -12.47 -13.17
CA GLY A 219 11.85 -11.35 -12.77
C GLY A 219 10.87 -10.87 -13.84
N SER A 220 10.75 -11.55 -14.98
CA SER A 220 9.66 -11.28 -15.93
C SER A 220 8.31 -11.73 -15.37
N LEU A 221 7.24 -11.05 -15.78
CA LEU A 221 5.87 -11.33 -15.37
C LEU A 221 5.07 -11.84 -16.57
N VAL A 222 4.38 -12.97 -16.38
CA VAL A 222 3.56 -13.61 -17.41
C VAL A 222 2.17 -13.99 -16.86
N ASP A 223 1.31 -14.52 -17.70
CA ASP A 223 0.00 -15.10 -17.31
C ASP A 223 -0.86 -14.14 -16.47
N ARG A 224 -1.01 -12.88 -16.92
CA ARG A 224 -1.84 -11.90 -16.22
C ARG A 224 -3.31 -12.35 -16.19
N GLU A 225 -3.89 -12.37 -15.01
CA GLU A 225 -5.30 -12.66 -14.77
C GLU A 225 -5.89 -11.78 -13.68
N ILE A 226 -7.22 -11.64 -13.65
CA ILE A 226 -7.91 -11.00 -12.53
C ILE A 226 -8.05 -12.02 -11.40
N TYR A 227 -7.71 -11.62 -10.18
CA TYR A 227 -7.87 -12.43 -8.98
C TYR A 227 -9.10 -11.98 -8.19
N GLY A 228 -10.07 -12.89 -8.03
CA GLY A 228 -11.36 -12.62 -7.41
C GLY A 228 -12.35 -11.91 -8.34
N PRO A 229 -13.26 -11.09 -7.81
CA PRO A 229 -14.28 -10.42 -8.61
C PRO A 229 -13.69 -9.32 -9.51
N HIS A 230 -14.38 -9.04 -10.62
CA HIS A 230 -14.04 -7.95 -11.53
C HIS A 230 -14.25 -6.55 -10.94
N ASP A 231 -15.06 -6.43 -9.90
CA ASP A 231 -15.30 -5.21 -9.13
C ASP A 231 -15.40 -5.60 -7.64
N LEU A 232 -14.51 -5.07 -6.82
CA LEU A 232 -14.46 -5.28 -5.37
C LEU A 232 -15.51 -4.46 -4.60
N GLY A 233 -16.34 -3.71 -5.30
CA GLY A 233 -17.36 -2.85 -4.69
C GLY A 233 -16.79 -1.56 -4.10
N GLY A 234 -15.59 -1.13 -4.50
CA GLY A 234 -14.92 0.07 -4.05
C GLY A 234 -13.54 0.23 -4.68
N PHE A 235 -12.78 1.22 -4.27
CA PHE A 235 -11.44 1.51 -4.78
C PHE A 235 -10.36 0.85 -3.92
N PRO A 236 -9.80 -0.30 -4.30
CA PRO A 236 -8.71 -0.93 -3.54
C PRO A 236 -7.47 -0.03 -3.58
N ASP A 237 -6.74 0.04 -2.47
CA ASP A 237 -5.52 0.85 -2.34
C ASP A 237 -4.35 -0.01 -1.85
N GLY A 238 -4.28 -0.30 -0.56
CA GLY A 238 -3.29 -1.20 -0.01
C GLY A 238 -3.86 -2.57 0.39
N PHE A 239 -2.98 -3.56 0.49
CA PHE A 239 -3.39 -4.90 0.91
C PHE A 239 -2.26 -5.71 1.54
N ALA A 240 -2.63 -6.72 2.31
CA ALA A 240 -1.69 -7.68 2.88
C ALA A 240 -2.29 -9.08 2.88
N PHE A 241 -1.45 -10.10 2.74
CA PHE A 241 -1.85 -11.49 2.93
C PHE A 241 -1.86 -11.86 4.42
N ASP A 242 -2.79 -12.71 4.81
CA ASP A 242 -2.69 -13.46 6.05
C ASP A 242 -2.15 -14.90 5.80
N ALA A 243 -1.86 -15.61 6.88
CA ALA A 243 -1.29 -16.96 6.81
C ALA A 243 -2.29 -18.03 6.34
N TYR A 244 -3.59 -17.72 6.27
CA TYR A 244 -4.61 -18.58 5.66
C TYR A 244 -4.63 -18.42 4.13
N GLY A 245 -4.16 -17.27 3.64
CA GLY A 245 -4.17 -16.91 2.22
C GLY A 245 -5.24 -15.90 1.83
N ASN A 246 -5.95 -15.30 2.81
CA ASN A 246 -6.85 -14.20 2.50
C ASN A 246 -6.04 -12.93 2.17
N LEU A 247 -6.54 -12.12 1.22
CA LEU A 247 -6.07 -10.77 1.01
C LEU A 247 -6.94 -9.81 1.81
N TRP A 248 -6.32 -9.11 2.76
CA TRP A 248 -6.95 -8.01 3.47
C TRP A 248 -6.71 -6.73 2.68
N ILE A 249 -7.76 -6.07 2.21
CA ILE A 249 -7.70 -4.98 1.24
C ILE A 249 -8.40 -3.75 1.83
N THR A 250 -7.73 -2.62 1.82
CA THR A 250 -8.35 -1.33 2.12
C THR A 250 -9.08 -0.80 0.87
N LEU A 251 -10.30 -0.31 1.05
CA LEU A 251 -11.06 0.38 0.01
C LEU A 251 -11.09 1.87 0.33
N ILE A 252 -10.14 2.61 -0.25
CA ILE A 252 -10.05 4.06 -0.07
C ILE A 252 -11.31 4.76 -0.58
N LEU A 253 -11.71 5.86 0.07
CA LEU A 253 -12.95 6.61 -0.16
C LEU A 253 -14.24 5.87 0.25
N TYR A 254 -14.20 4.55 0.31
CA TYR A 254 -15.26 3.73 0.90
C TYR A 254 -15.02 3.50 2.39
N GLU A 255 -13.78 3.74 2.85
CA GLU A 255 -13.35 3.61 4.25
C GLU A 255 -13.68 2.22 4.80
N LYS A 256 -13.43 1.20 3.99
CA LYS A 256 -13.68 -0.19 4.33
C LYS A 256 -12.39 -1.00 4.34
N LEU A 257 -12.36 -1.97 5.24
CA LEU A 257 -11.45 -3.08 5.17
C LEU A 257 -12.23 -4.33 4.79
N ILE A 258 -11.84 -4.96 3.70
CA ILE A 258 -12.42 -6.23 3.25
C ILE A 258 -11.36 -7.33 3.26
N ALA A 259 -11.80 -8.59 3.23
CA ALA A 259 -10.95 -9.71 2.90
C ALA A 259 -11.47 -10.41 1.64
N LEU A 260 -10.58 -10.67 0.69
CA LEU A 260 -10.83 -11.58 -0.43
C LEU A 260 -10.26 -12.94 -0.06
N THR A 261 -11.14 -13.95 0.05
CA THR A 261 -10.72 -15.29 0.43
C THR A 261 -10.06 -16.04 -0.73
N PRO A 262 -9.30 -17.12 -0.48
CA PRO A 262 -8.76 -17.96 -1.55
C PRO A 262 -9.82 -18.52 -2.50
N GLU A 263 -11.05 -18.67 -2.01
CA GLU A 263 -12.21 -19.13 -2.78
C GLU A 263 -12.87 -18.03 -3.61
N GLY A 264 -12.42 -16.77 -3.46
CA GLY A 264 -12.91 -15.61 -4.21
C GLY A 264 -14.10 -14.90 -3.55
N GLU A 265 -14.41 -15.20 -2.29
CA GLU A 265 -15.45 -14.50 -1.53
C GLU A 265 -14.93 -13.18 -0.96
N VAL A 266 -15.79 -12.17 -0.94
CA VAL A 266 -15.49 -10.86 -0.35
C VAL A 266 -16.20 -10.73 0.99
N LEU A 267 -15.42 -10.61 2.07
CA LEU A 267 -15.89 -10.43 3.43
C LEU A 267 -15.65 -8.99 3.88
N THR A 268 -16.64 -8.32 4.44
CA THR A 268 -16.45 -7.00 5.04
C THR A 268 -15.99 -7.17 6.49
N LEU A 269 -14.77 -6.72 6.80
CA LEU A 269 -14.17 -6.83 8.12
C LEU A 269 -14.38 -5.56 8.97
N LEU A 270 -14.39 -4.40 8.33
CA LEU A 270 -14.63 -3.10 8.95
C LEU A 270 -15.29 -2.16 7.93
N ASP A 271 -16.30 -1.41 8.37
CA ASP A 271 -16.95 -0.37 7.55
C ASP A 271 -17.02 0.93 8.36
N ASP A 272 -16.25 1.95 7.97
CA ASP A 272 -16.20 3.28 8.57
C ASP A 272 -16.68 4.36 7.59
N GLY A 273 -17.34 3.93 6.51
CA GLY A 273 -17.74 4.78 5.40
C GLY A 273 -18.92 5.69 5.69
N ASN A 274 -19.02 6.75 4.88
CA ASN A 274 -20.17 7.65 4.83
C ASN A 274 -20.97 7.36 3.54
N PRO A 275 -22.12 6.67 3.62
CA PRO A 275 -22.87 6.23 2.43
C PRO A 275 -23.30 7.37 1.51
N GLU A 276 -23.68 8.54 2.06
CA GLU A 276 -24.13 9.69 1.28
C GLU A 276 -22.95 10.30 0.48
N ALA A 277 -21.81 10.48 1.14
CA ALA A 277 -20.60 11.00 0.49
C ALA A 277 -20.09 10.03 -0.59
N ILE A 278 -20.10 8.73 -0.31
CA ILE A 278 -19.71 7.67 -1.24
C ILE A 278 -20.62 7.69 -2.47
N SER A 279 -21.94 7.73 -2.29
CA SER A 279 -22.91 7.76 -3.40
C SER A 279 -22.67 8.98 -4.30
N ARG A 280 -22.45 10.15 -3.69
CA ARG A 280 -22.15 11.37 -4.42
C ARG A 280 -20.80 11.28 -5.17
N TYR A 281 -19.77 10.71 -4.54
CA TYR A 281 -18.49 10.51 -5.19
C TYR A 281 -18.62 9.58 -6.41
N GLU A 282 -19.40 8.49 -6.30
CA GLU A 282 -19.66 7.55 -7.38
C GLU A 282 -20.29 8.19 -8.61
N GLU A 283 -21.28 9.07 -8.41
CA GLU A 283 -21.93 9.82 -9.50
C GLU A 283 -20.89 10.66 -10.25
N HIS A 284 -20.04 11.37 -9.52
CA HIS A 284 -18.97 12.19 -10.11
C HIS A 284 -17.86 11.36 -10.75
N TYR A 285 -17.52 10.21 -10.17
CA TYR A 285 -16.53 9.29 -10.75
C TYR A 285 -16.98 8.78 -12.11
N ARG A 286 -18.23 8.30 -12.23
CA ARG A 286 -18.81 7.85 -13.52
C ARG A 286 -18.93 8.98 -14.53
N ALA A 287 -19.16 10.20 -14.08
CA ALA A 287 -19.22 11.39 -14.92
C ALA A 287 -17.84 11.96 -15.31
N GLY A 288 -16.75 11.48 -14.69
CA GLY A 288 -15.41 12.04 -14.88
C GLY A 288 -15.23 13.45 -14.33
N THR A 289 -15.97 13.80 -13.27
CA THR A 289 -16.00 15.14 -12.66
C THR A 289 -15.60 15.11 -11.18
N THR A 290 -14.77 14.16 -10.78
CA THR A 290 -14.24 14.05 -9.41
C THR A 290 -13.40 15.27 -9.03
N THR A 291 -13.50 15.65 -7.75
CA THR A 291 -12.69 16.73 -7.19
C THR A 291 -12.08 16.32 -5.84
N PRO A 292 -11.00 16.99 -5.39
CA PRO A 292 -10.43 16.74 -4.07
C PRO A 292 -11.42 16.94 -2.92
N GLU A 293 -12.39 17.84 -3.07
CA GLU A 293 -13.43 18.09 -2.07
C GLU A 293 -14.38 16.90 -1.94
N LEU A 294 -14.78 16.31 -3.05
CA LEU A 294 -15.61 15.10 -3.08
C LEU A 294 -14.87 13.92 -2.45
N MET A 295 -13.58 13.74 -2.77
CA MET A 295 -12.74 12.74 -2.13
C MET A 295 -12.63 12.98 -0.62
N GLY A 296 -12.37 14.23 -0.23
CA GLY A 296 -12.26 14.62 1.17
C GLY A 296 -13.53 14.42 1.98
N ALA A 297 -14.71 14.51 1.36
CA ALA A 297 -15.99 14.28 2.01
C ALA A 297 -16.24 12.81 2.38
N CYS A 298 -15.55 11.87 1.71
CA CYS A 298 -15.68 10.43 1.96
C CYS A 298 -14.91 9.95 3.21
N ARG A 299 -14.12 10.80 3.87
CA ARG A 299 -13.25 10.43 4.99
C ARG A 299 -14.03 9.78 6.12
N GLY A 300 -13.54 8.63 6.58
CA GLY A 300 -13.94 7.97 7.80
C GLY A 300 -13.31 8.61 9.05
N MET A 301 -13.53 8.00 10.20
CA MET A 301 -13.04 8.49 11.48
C MET A 301 -11.83 7.72 12.02
N LEU A 302 -11.72 6.43 11.70
CA LEU A 302 -10.71 5.54 12.26
C LEU A 302 -9.35 5.69 11.56
N ALA A 303 -9.37 5.65 10.24
CA ALA A 303 -8.19 5.85 9.39
C ALA A 303 -8.60 6.68 8.18
N PRO A 304 -8.79 8.01 8.31
CA PRO A 304 -9.35 8.86 7.26
C PRO A 304 -8.63 8.73 5.93
N MET A 305 -9.33 8.37 4.86
CA MET A 305 -8.76 7.91 3.59
C MET A 305 -7.88 6.69 3.82
N MET A 306 -8.52 5.59 4.25
CA MET A 306 -7.87 4.32 4.58
C MET A 306 -7.14 3.77 3.36
N ALA A 307 -5.81 3.76 3.41
CA ALA A 307 -4.96 3.52 2.25
C ALA A 307 -4.19 2.20 2.33
N SER A 308 -3.51 1.92 3.42
CA SER A 308 -2.61 0.77 3.51
C SER A 308 -2.90 -0.08 4.74
N ILE A 309 -2.35 -1.29 4.74
CA ILE A 309 -2.46 -2.25 5.84
C ILE A 309 -1.16 -3.01 6.01
N THR A 310 -0.76 -3.24 7.26
CA THR A 310 0.34 -4.15 7.58
C THR A 310 0.01 -4.97 8.82
N PHE A 311 0.61 -6.16 8.89
CA PHE A 311 0.63 -7.00 10.07
C PHE A 311 1.93 -6.81 10.81
N GLY A 312 1.86 -6.80 12.14
CA GLY A 312 3.02 -6.68 13.02
C GLY A 312 2.76 -7.31 14.38
N GLY A 313 3.60 -6.91 15.37
CA GLY A 313 3.64 -7.57 16.66
C GLY A 313 4.37 -8.92 16.60
N PRO A 314 4.75 -9.50 17.74
CA PRO A 314 5.63 -10.68 17.77
C PRO A 314 5.02 -11.94 17.13
N ASP A 315 3.72 -11.97 16.95
CA ASP A 315 2.96 -13.08 16.35
C ASP A 315 2.28 -12.71 15.03
N LEU A 316 2.61 -11.54 14.46
CA LEU A 316 2.01 -11.01 13.24
C LEU A 316 0.48 -10.90 13.27
N ARG A 317 -0.11 -10.79 14.44
CA ARG A 317 -1.57 -10.67 14.61
C ARG A 317 -2.04 -9.25 14.92
N THR A 318 -1.14 -8.30 15.03
CA THR A 318 -1.53 -6.90 15.20
C THR A 318 -1.60 -6.24 13.83
N VAL A 319 -2.79 -5.80 13.48
CA VAL A 319 -3.04 -5.06 12.22
C VAL A 319 -2.88 -3.58 12.48
N TYR A 320 -2.24 -2.88 11.55
CA TYR A 320 -2.13 -1.43 11.51
C TYR A 320 -2.69 -0.93 10.18
N LEU A 321 -3.53 0.10 10.24
CA LEU A 321 -4.12 0.73 9.05
C LEU A 321 -3.44 2.07 8.78
N GLY A 322 -2.97 2.22 7.54
CA GLY A 322 -2.42 3.46 7.01
C GLY A 322 -3.49 4.38 6.48
N SER A 323 -3.17 5.67 6.37
CA SER A 323 -4.14 6.71 6.05
C SER A 323 -3.50 7.87 5.30
N LEU A 324 -4.18 8.40 4.28
CA LEU A 324 -3.73 9.60 3.57
C LEU A 324 -4.04 10.91 4.33
N ALA A 325 -4.96 10.88 5.29
CA ALA A 325 -5.40 12.08 6.01
C ALA A 325 -5.38 11.94 7.53
N GLY A 326 -4.91 10.79 8.04
CA GLY A 326 -4.80 10.53 9.46
C GLY A 326 -3.54 11.10 10.09
N THR A 327 -3.60 11.26 11.42
CA THR A 327 -2.48 11.68 12.26
C THR A 327 -2.05 10.60 13.26
N LYS A 328 -2.65 9.42 13.15
CA LYS A 328 -2.42 8.21 13.96
C LYS A 328 -2.69 6.99 13.09
N LEU A 329 -2.21 5.84 13.52
CA LEU A 329 -2.53 4.54 12.93
C LEU A 329 -3.62 3.87 13.76
N ALA A 330 -4.70 3.41 13.14
CA ALA A 330 -5.64 2.52 13.79
C ALA A 330 -5.05 1.12 13.87
N SER A 331 -5.21 0.44 14.99
CA SER A 331 -4.63 -0.88 15.24
C SER A 331 -5.61 -1.77 16.00
N PHE A 332 -5.63 -3.05 15.65
CA PHE A 332 -6.48 -4.07 16.31
C PHE A 332 -5.86 -5.46 16.17
N ARG A 333 -6.44 -6.45 16.87
CA ARG A 333 -6.00 -7.85 16.78
C ARG A 333 -6.75 -8.62 15.70
N SER A 334 -6.02 -9.35 14.88
CA SER A 334 -6.53 -10.29 13.88
C SER A 334 -6.68 -11.70 14.48
N PRO A 335 -7.70 -12.49 14.07
CA PRO A 335 -7.83 -13.89 14.46
C PRO A 335 -6.81 -14.80 13.78
N VAL A 336 -6.11 -14.29 12.73
CA VAL A 336 -5.10 -15.02 11.95
C VAL A 336 -3.84 -14.17 11.82
N ALA A 337 -2.67 -14.80 11.81
CA ALA A 337 -1.41 -14.08 11.61
C ALA A 337 -1.29 -13.59 10.16
N GLY A 338 -0.64 -12.44 9.96
CA GLY A 338 -0.25 -11.97 8.64
C GLY A 338 0.88 -12.81 8.03
N LEU A 339 1.02 -12.71 6.72
CA LEU A 339 2.18 -13.27 6.01
C LEU A 339 3.38 -12.35 6.26
N PRO A 340 4.53 -12.88 6.75
CA PRO A 340 5.71 -12.07 6.98
C PRO A 340 6.26 -11.51 5.65
N LEU A 341 6.63 -10.24 5.64
CA LEU A 341 7.38 -9.64 4.55
C LEU A 341 8.84 -10.12 4.55
N ALA A 342 9.56 -9.96 3.43
CA ALA A 342 10.92 -10.48 3.25
C ALA A 342 11.88 -10.08 4.40
N HIS A 343 11.78 -8.87 4.91
CA HIS A 343 12.64 -8.38 5.99
C HIS A 343 12.41 -9.06 7.36
N TRP A 344 11.30 -9.76 7.57
CA TRP A 344 11.05 -10.54 8.79
C TRP A 344 11.91 -11.81 8.86
N ASN A 345 12.37 -12.30 7.71
CA ASN A 345 13.19 -13.51 7.58
C ASN A 345 14.69 -13.19 7.45
N ALA A 346 15.06 -11.91 7.44
CA ALA A 346 16.43 -11.44 7.24
C ALA A 346 17.25 -11.31 8.54
N ALA A 347 16.78 -11.84 9.67
CA ALA A 347 17.45 -11.78 10.99
C ALA A 347 18.35 -12.98 11.23
#